data_a07794b5fbedca8a110ac3ebbab47958
#
_entry.id   a07794b5fbedca8a110ac3ebbab47958
#
_cell.length_a   1.000
_cell.length_b   1.000
_cell.length_c   1.000
_cell.angle_alpha   90.00
_cell.angle_beta   90.00
_cell.angle_gamma   90.00
#
_symmetry.space_group_name_H-M   'P 1'
#
loop_
_entity.id
_entity.type
_entity.pdbx_description
1 polymer ?
#
loop_
_entity_poly.entity_id
_entity_poly.type
_entity_poly.pdbx_seq_one_letter_code
_entity_poly.pdbx_strand_id
1 'polypeptide(L)'
;MHVQAKGRVRRGLLLTVAIAAAGAAVLAPAQAEPIIPGLGNGSSQGALSEPTPQATFAPPNINIADGETVGVAQPIIITFKEPIADRAAAEKAIKVTSSNPAPGHFYWTGDKQVRWRPEEFWPANTDVQVVAGGTTSAFRIGDAFIATADDTTHTITVTVNGEVVKTMPTSMGKVKHETPNGTYIVGEQLRKMTMDSSTYGVPVTDPEGYKLEVEYATRISNSGIFVHAAPWSVAQQGVSNASHGCLNVSTEDARWFMENSRRGDAVIVVNTNGGTLSASDGLGDWN
;
A
#
# COMPACT_ATOMS: atom_id res chain seq x y z
N MET A 1 57.26 28.84 6.75
CA MET A 1 57.64 27.80 7.70
C MET A 1 56.93 26.54 7.35
N HIS A 2 57.65 25.56 6.81
CA HIS A 2 57.19 24.24 6.44
C HIS A 2 57.14 23.35 7.66
N VAL A 3 56.06 22.57 7.83
CA VAL A 3 56.16 21.29 8.54
C VAL A 3 55.25 20.28 7.81
N GLN A 4 55.89 19.31 7.16
CA GLN A 4 55.29 18.08 6.67
C GLN A 4 55.23 17.05 7.80
N ALA A 5 54.15 16.31 7.91
CA ALA A 5 54.09 15.08 8.70
C ALA A 5 53.60 13.91 7.80
N LYS A 6 54.49 12.92 7.69
CA LYS A 6 54.32 11.68 6.93
C LYS A 6 53.43 10.69 7.69
N GLY A 7 52.39 10.18 7.06
CA GLY A 7 51.57 9.07 7.57
C GLY A 7 52.10 7.70 7.12
N ARG A 8 52.06 6.73 8.02
CA ARG A 8 52.50 5.35 7.80
C ARG A 8 51.37 4.47 7.27
N VAL A 9 51.64 3.82 6.16
CA VAL A 9 50.87 2.69 5.63
C VAL A 9 51.20 1.43 6.45
N ARG A 10 50.16 0.76 7.00
CA ARG A 10 50.28 -0.60 7.53
C ARG A 10 49.60 -1.57 6.57
N ARG A 11 50.40 -2.40 5.94
CA ARG A 11 49.96 -3.60 5.19
C ARG A 11 49.56 -4.68 6.20
N GLY A 12 48.32 -5.15 6.14
CA GLY A 12 47.85 -6.35 6.84
C GLY A 12 47.90 -7.57 5.92
N LEU A 13 48.47 -8.64 6.45
CA LEU A 13 48.85 -9.89 5.82
C LEU A 13 47.60 -10.79 5.62
N LEU A 14 47.43 -11.28 4.40
CA LEU A 14 46.45 -12.37 4.07
C LEU A 14 47.02 -13.70 4.54
N LEU A 15 46.25 -14.43 5.33
CA LEU A 15 46.54 -15.83 5.65
C LEU A 15 45.43 -16.69 4.97
N THR A 16 45.84 -17.39 3.91
CA THR A 16 45.06 -18.46 3.28
C THR A 16 45.40 -19.77 3.96
N VAL A 17 44.39 -20.43 4.54
CA VAL A 17 44.52 -21.83 5.01
C VAL A 17 43.72 -22.71 4.06
N ALA A 18 44.41 -23.54 3.30
CA ALA A 18 43.83 -24.61 2.51
C ALA A 18 43.86 -25.89 3.36
N ILE A 19 42.71 -26.52 3.57
CA ILE A 19 42.61 -27.86 4.16
C ILE A 19 42.07 -28.78 3.05
N ALA A 20 42.96 -29.70 2.62
CA ALA A 20 42.58 -30.81 1.78
C ALA A 20 42.10 -31.97 2.68
N ALA A 21 40.90 -32.50 2.45
CA ALA A 21 40.42 -33.74 3.04
C ALA A 21 40.24 -34.78 1.95
N ALA A 22 40.99 -35.83 2.05
CA ALA A 22 40.91 -37.02 1.19
C ALA A 22 39.72 -37.87 1.64
N GLY A 23 38.83 -38.22 0.69
CA GLY A 23 37.77 -39.17 0.91
C GLY A 23 38.21 -40.60 0.68
N ALA A 24 37.92 -41.48 1.64
CA ALA A 24 38.01 -42.92 1.49
C ALA A 24 36.59 -43.49 1.32
N ALA A 25 36.31 -44.08 0.17
CA ALA A 25 35.09 -44.84 -0.09
C ALA A 25 35.21 -46.23 0.54
N VAL A 26 34.31 -46.58 1.46
CA VAL A 26 34.16 -47.94 1.99
C VAL A 26 32.88 -48.54 1.37
N LEU A 27 33.06 -49.58 0.53
CA LEU A 27 32.00 -50.45 0.06
C LEU A 27 31.61 -51.43 1.17
N ALA A 28 30.34 -51.38 1.64
CA ALA A 28 29.77 -52.39 2.51
C ALA A 28 28.88 -53.36 1.71
N PRO A 29 28.87 -54.66 2.04
CA PRO A 29 28.10 -55.66 1.28
C PRO A 29 26.61 -55.64 1.62
N ALA A 30 25.78 -55.93 0.62
CA ALA A 30 24.35 -56.08 0.73
C ALA A 30 24.01 -57.32 1.60
N GLN A 31 23.25 -57.12 2.69
CA GLN A 31 22.61 -58.21 3.45
C GLN A 31 21.14 -58.22 3.07
N ALA A 32 20.67 -59.41 2.69
CA ALA A 32 19.27 -59.70 2.44
C ALA A 32 18.48 -59.71 3.73
N GLU A 33 17.38 -58.95 3.80
CA GLU A 33 16.45 -59.03 4.90
C GLU A 33 15.45 -60.18 4.77
N PRO A 34 15.05 -60.85 5.86
CA PRO A 34 14.01 -61.86 5.81
C PRO A 34 12.62 -61.25 5.70
N ILE A 35 11.84 -61.81 4.77
CA ILE A 35 10.43 -61.49 4.57
C ILE A 35 9.62 -62.02 5.76
N ILE A 36 9.03 -61.14 6.57
CA ILE A 36 8.01 -61.47 7.55
C ILE A 36 6.64 -61.17 6.94
N PRO A 37 5.73 -62.15 6.80
CA PRO A 37 4.37 -61.87 6.32
C PRO A 37 3.47 -61.45 7.51
N GLY A 38 2.82 -60.32 7.34
CA GLY A 38 1.64 -59.95 8.07
C GLY A 38 1.84 -58.90 9.18
N LEU A 39 1.46 -57.68 8.89
CA LEU A 39 0.65 -56.81 9.75
C LEU A 39 0.35 -55.49 9.01
N GLY A 40 -0.95 -55.29 8.81
CA GLY A 40 -1.61 -54.01 8.90
C GLY A 40 -1.27 -52.89 7.91
N ASN A 41 -2.13 -52.72 6.93
CA ASN A 41 -2.31 -51.46 6.23
C ASN A 41 -2.40 -50.30 7.21
N GLY A 42 -1.31 -49.63 7.50
CA GLY A 42 -1.30 -48.29 8.04
C GLY A 42 -1.55 -47.31 6.89
N SER A 43 -2.82 -47.06 6.56
CA SER A 43 -3.19 -45.90 5.73
C SER A 43 -2.69 -44.69 6.45
N SER A 44 -1.64 -44.03 5.96
CA SER A 44 -1.36 -42.64 6.26
C SER A 44 -2.58 -41.85 5.79
N GLN A 45 -3.48 -41.57 6.72
CA GLN A 45 -4.53 -40.56 6.52
C GLN A 45 -3.79 -39.25 6.28
N GLY A 46 -3.60 -38.91 5.00
CA GLY A 46 -3.32 -37.54 4.61
C GLY A 46 -4.35 -36.67 5.30
N ALA A 47 -3.92 -35.66 6.01
CA ALA A 47 -4.80 -34.67 6.58
C ALA A 47 -5.76 -34.23 5.47
N LEU A 48 -7.03 -34.59 5.61
CA LEU A 48 -8.08 -34.15 4.73
C LEU A 48 -8.14 -32.64 4.94
N SER A 49 -7.64 -31.88 3.98
CA SER A 49 -7.90 -30.45 3.93
C SER A 49 -9.41 -30.29 3.92
N GLU A 50 -9.97 -29.62 4.91
CA GLU A 50 -11.39 -29.36 4.96
C GLU A 50 -11.82 -28.75 3.62
N PRO A 51 -12.90 -29.24 2.99
CA PRO A 51 -13.36 -28.69 1.73
C PRO A 51 -13.69 -27.21 1.95
N THR A 52 -13.13 -26.34 1.12
CA THR A 52 -13.48 -24.92 1.14
C THR A 52 -15.00 -24.81 0.98
N PRO A 53 -15.70 -24.09 1.88
CA PRO A 53 -17.14 -23.93 1.78
C PRO A 53 -17.52 -23.44 0.39
N GLN A 54 -18.51 -24.13 -0.22
CA GLN A 54 -18.98 -23.74 -1.55
C GLN A 54 -19.62 -22.36 -1.46
N ALA A 55 -19.19 -21.43 -2.32
CA ALA A 55 -19.73 -20.09 -2.37
C ALA A 55 -21.23 -20.13 -2.73
N THR A 56 -22.05 -19.41 -1.96
CA THR A 56 -23.50 -19.26 -2.18
C THR A 56 -23.84 -18.05 -3.06
N PHE A 57 -22.81 -17.41 -3.64
CA PHE A 57 -22.92 -16.23 -4.49
C PHE A 57 -22.26 -16.44 -5.86
N ALA A 58 -22.74 -15.72 -6.86
CA ALA A 58 -22.11 -15.70 -8.19
C ALA A 58 -20.74 -15.02 -8.14
N PRO A 59 -19.80 -15.36 -9.04
CA PRO A 59 -18.48 -14.76 -9.10
C PRO A 59 -18.53 -13.23 -8.98
N PRO A 60 -17.93 -12.63 -7.92
CA PRO A 60 -17.95 -11.21 -7.68
C PRO A 60 -16.85 -10.49 -8.48
N ASN A 61 -16.83 -9.16 -8.42
CA ASN A 61 -15.72 -8.35 -8.88
C ASN A 61 -14.74 -8.11 -7.72
N ILE A 62 -13.43 -8.23 -8.00
CA ILE A 62 -12.34 -7.87 -7.09
C ILE A 62 -11.67 -6.61 -7.66
N ASN A 63 -11.45 -5.59 -6.82
CA ASN A 63 -10.94 -4.29 -7.25
C ASN A 63 -9.48 -4.29 -7.72
N ILE A 64 -8.70 -5.32 -7.41
CA ILE A 64 -7.30 -5.44 -7.81
C ILE A 64 -7.22 -6.47 -8.93
N ALA A 65 -6.67 -6.08 -10.07
CA ALA A 65 -6.55 -6.95 -11.22
C ALA A 65 -5.46 -8.03 -11.02
N ASP A 66 -5.60 -9.14 -11.72
CA ASP A 66 -4.58 -10.20 -11.75
C ASP A 66 -3.26 -9.64 -12.29
N GLY A 67 -2.15 -9.92 -11.60
CA GLY A 67 -0.82 -9.41 -11.94
C GLY A 67 -0.55 -7.95 -11.57
N GLU A 68 -1.52 -7.22 -11.01
CA GLU A 68 -1.32 -5.82 -10.60
C GLU A 68 -0.35 -5.69 -9.43
N THR A 69 0.40 -4.58 -9.37
CA THR A 69 1.18 -4.19 -8.19
C THR A 69 0.54 -2.96 -7.57
N VAL A 70 0.19 -3.05 -6.27
CA VAL A 70 -0.46 -1.98 -5.50
C VAL A 70 0.37 -1.59 -4.28
N GLY A 71 0.02 -0.46 -3.66
CA GLY A 71 0.69 0.04 -2.46
C GLY A 71 0.30 -0.69 -1.18
N VAL A 72 1.07 -0.45 -0.12
CA VAL A 72 0.95 -1.14 1.18
C VAL A 72 -0.35 -0.86 1.93
N ALA A 73 -1.07 0.17 1.58
CA ALA A 73 -2.33 0.55 2.23
C ALA A 73 -3.58 0.14 1.41
N GLN A 74 -3.43 -0.60 0.31
CA GLN A 74 -4.55 -0.99 -0.56
C GLN A 74 -5.47 -2.02 0.11
N PRO A 75 -6.76 -1.73 0.32
CA PRO A 75 -7.73 -2.73 0.74
C PRO A 75 -8.18 -3.60 -0.44
N ILE A 76 -8.54 -4.84 -0.14
CA ILE A 76 -9.25 -5.72 -1.08
C ILE A 76 -10.73 -5.38 -1.00
N ILE A 77 -11.33 -5.01 -2.15
CA ILE A 77 -12.76 -4.69 -2.25
C ILE A 77 -13.41 -5.72 -3.14
N ILE A 78 -14.40 -6.44 -2.60
CA ILE A 78 -15.15 -7.48 -3.30
C ILE A 78 -16.59 -6.99 -3.45
N THR A 79 -17.03 -6.84 -4.70
CA THR A 79 -18.37 -6.35 -5.02
C THR A 79 -19.20 -7.47 -5.65
N PHE A 80 -20.28 -7.83 -4.99
CA PHE A 80 -21.22 -8.87 -5.42
C PHE A 80 -22.25 -8.31 -6.40
N LYS A 81 -22.75 -9.17 -7.29
CA LYS A 81 -23.81 -8.83 -8.22
C LYS A 81 -25.14 -8.61 -7.51
N GLU A 82 -25.43 -9.45 -6.51
CA GLU A 82 -26.66 -9.41 -5.73
C GLU A 82 -26.37 -9.16 -4.23
N PRO A 83 -27.34 -8.63 -3.46
CA PRO A 83 -27.21 -8.49 -2.02
C PRO A 83 -26.90 -9.80 -1.31
N ILE A 84 -26.02 -9.78 -0.33
CA ILE A 84 -25.63 -10.94 0.46
C ILE A 84 -26.43 -10.96 1.76
N ALA A 85 -27.29 -11.96 1.90
CA ALA A 85 -28.11 -12.16 3.11
C ALA A 85 -27.30 -12.79 4.26
N ASP A 86 -26.49 -13.82 3.96
CA ASP A 86 -25.62 -14.49 4.94
C ASP A 86 -24.17 -14.06 4.74
N ARG A 87 -23.80 -12.96 5.42
CA ARG A 87 -22.45 -12.38 5.37
C ARG A 87 -21.40 -13.33 5.91
N ALA A 88 -21.71 -14.07 7.00
CA ALA A 88 -20.77 -15.00 7.61
C ALA A 88 -20.43 -16.17 6.69
N ALA A 89 -21.42 -16.72 5.97
CA ALA A 89 -21.19 -17.74 4.96
C ALA A 89 -20.38 -17.21 3.77
N ALA A 90 -20.64 -15.96 3.34
CA ALA A 90 -19.87 -15.33 2.27
C ALA A 90 -18.41 -15.13 2.65
N GLU A 91 -18.11 -14.61 3.84
CA GLU A 91 -16.75 -14.43 4.35
C GLU A 91 -15.98 -15.75 4.41
N LYS A 92 -16.61 -16.84 4.88
CA LYS A 92 -16.00 -18.18 4.91
C LYS A 92 -15.68 -18.73 3.52
N ALA A 93 -16.39 -18.30 2.49
CA ALA A 93 -16.16 -18.69 1.11
C ALA A 93 -15.11 -17.82 0.38
N ILE A 94 -14.59 -16.80 1.05
CA ILE A 94 -13.53 -15.93 0.54
C ILE A 94 -12.23 -16.28 1.25
N LYS A 95 -11.19 -16.55 0.47
CA LYS A 95 -9.86 -16.85 0.98
C LYS A 95 -8.88 -15.78 0.54
N VAL A 96 -8.20 -15.16 1.49
CA VAL A 96 -7.06 -14.25 1.28
C VAL A 96 -5.81 -14.94 1.80
N THR A 97 -4.80 -15.07 0.97
CA THR A 97 -3.50 -15.65 1.32
C THR A 97 -2.37 -14.71 0.91
N SER A 98 -1.31 -14.65 1.70
CA SER A 98 -0.16 -13.80 1.44
C SER A 98 1.15 -14.53 1.72
N SER A 99 2.21 -14.18 0.98
CA SER A 99 3.55 -14.76 1.17
C SER A 99 4.21 -14.31 2.48
N ASN A 100 3.86 -13.12 2.97
CA ASN A 100 4.25 -12.64 4.30
C ASN A 100 3.01 -12.57 5.20
N PRO A 101 3.11 -12.90 6.49
CA PRO A 101 1.99 -12.82 7.41
C PRO A 101 1.36 -11.43 7.46
N ALA A 102 0.07 -11.35 7.24
CA ALA A 102 -0.72 -10.13 7.30
C ALA A 102 -2.10 -10.47 7.91
N PRO A 103 -2.21 -10.48 9.26
CA PRO A 103 -3.51 -10.66 9.90
C PRO A 103 -4.45 -9.53 9.51
N GLY A 104 -5.70 -9.85 9.26
CA GLY A 104 -6.68 -8.88 8.78
C GLY A 104 -8.10 -9.37 8.99
N HIS A 105 -9.06 -8.54 8.63
CA HIS A 105 -10.48 -8.81 8.85
C HIS A 105 -11.36 -8.31 7.71
N PHE A 106 -12.53 -8.92 7.60
CA PHE A 106 -13.60 -8.45 6.71
C PHE A 106 -14.44 -7.37 7.39
N TYR A 107 -14.94 -6.42 6.58
CA TYR A 107 -15.95 -5.45 7.00
C TYR A 107 -16.84 -5.09 5.79
N TRP A 108 -18.12 -4.77 6.07
CA TRP A 108 -19.13 -4.55 5.07
C TRP A 108 -19.46 -3.06 4.92
N THR A 109 -19.47 -2.57 3.69
CA THR A 109 -19.86 -1.19 3.34
C THR A 109 -21.22 -1.15 2.60
N GLY A 110 -22.11 -2.05 2.95
CA GLY A 110 -23.44 -2.22 2.35
C GLY A 110 -23.80 -3.69 2.29
N ASP A 111 -24.80 -4.03 1.47
CA ASP A 111 -25.27 -5.41 1.29
C ASP A 111 -24.62 -6.13 0.11
N LYS A 112 -23.98 -5.37 -0.78
CA LYS A 112 -23.29 -5.88 -1.98
C LYS A 112 -21.76 -5.75 -1.95
N GLN A 113 -21.17 -5.20 -0.88
CA GLN A 113 -19.74 -4.99 -0.86
C GLN A 113 -19.13 -5.38 0.48
N VAL A 114 -18.19 -6.32 0.44
CA VAL A 114 -17.31 -6.66 1.54
C VAL A 114 -15.90 -6.19 1.19
N ARG A 115 -15.20 -5.70 2.19
CA ARG A 115 -13.79 -5.32 2.09
C ARG A 115 -12.98 -6.15 3.07
N TRP A 116 -11.73 -6.35 2.72
CA TRP A 116 -10.75 -6.96 3.60
C TRP A 116 -9.50 -6.10 3.63
N ARG A 117 -8.98 -5.83 4.80
CA ARG A 117 -7.67 -5.20 4.96
C ARG A 117 -6.89 -5.82 6.11
N PRO A 118 -5.55 -5.77 6.08
CA PRO A 118 -4.75 -6.16 7.24
C PRO A 118 -4.97 -5.17 8.40
N GLU A 119 -4.60 -5.59 9.60
CA GLU A 119 -4.66 -4.74 10.81
C GLU A 119 -3.68 -3.58 10.72
N GLU A 120 -2.48 -3.84 10.21
CA GLU A 120 -1.44 -2.87 9.86
C GLU A 120 -1.34 -2.78 8.34
N PHE A 121 -0.55 -1.84 7.80
CA PHE A 121 -0.25 -1.85 6.36
C PHE A 121 0.35 -3.19 5.93
N TRP A 122 0.07 -3.58 4.70
CA TRP A 122 0.70 -4.78 4.14
C TRP A 122 2.21 -4.74 4.30
N PRO A 123 2.86 -5.85 4.65
CA PRO A 123 4.31 -5.95 4.52
C PRO A 123 4.72 -5.68 3.07
N ALA A 124 5.77 -4.88 2.88
CA ALA A 124 6.30 -4.60 1.54
C ALA A 124 6.68 -5.89 0.79
N ASN A 125 6.60 -5.86 -0.52
CA ASN A 125 7.04 -6.94 -1.39
C ASN A 125 6.33 -8.29 -1.13
N THR A 126 5.03 -8.24 -0.79
CA THR A 126 4.20 -9.40 -0.48
C THR A 126 3.38 -9.82 -1.70
N ASP A 127 3.42 -11.10 -2.05
CA ASP A 127 2.50 -11.69 -3.03
C ASP A 127 1.20 -12.08 -2.32
N VAL A 128 0.06 -11.69 -2.91
CA VAL A 128 -1.27 -11.90 -2.34
C VAL A 128 -2.14 -12.63 -3.37
N GLN A 129 -2.93 -13.60 -2.89
CA GLN A 129 -3.97 -14.25 -3.68
C GLN A 129 -5.30 -14.15 -2.97
N VAL A 130 -6.33 -13.80 -3.73
CA VAL A 130 -7.73 -13.76 -3.30
C VAL A 130 -8.53 -14.73 -4.14
N VAL A 131 -9.30 -15.59 -3.46
CA VAL A 131 -10.26 -16.50 -4.12
C VAL A 131 -11.65 -16.22 -3.53
N ALA A 132 -12.61 -15.88 -4.39
CA ALA A 132 -13.97 -15.54 -3.98
C ALA A 132 -14.99 -16.10 -4.97
N GLY A 133 -15.69 -17.19 -4.64
CA GLY A 133 -16.81 -17.71 -5.42
C GLY A 133 -16.53 -17.96 -6.91
N GLY A 134 -15.33 -18.43 -7.25
CA GLY A 134 -14.91 -18.68 -8.63
C GLY A 134 -14.17 -17.49 -9.30
N THR A 135 -14.09 -16.32 -8.66
CA THR A 135 -13.19 -15.25 -9.07
C THR A 135 -11.87 -15.40 -8.32
N THR A 136 -10.76 -15.26 -9.02
CA THR A 136 -9.41 -15.25 -8.44
C THR A 136 -8.68 -14.00 -8.90
N SER A 137 -7.90 -13.39 -8.00
CA SER A 137 -6.93 -12.35 -8.30
C SER A 137 -5.64 -12.66 -7.56
N ALA A 138 -4.53 -12.71 -8.27
CA ALA A 138 -3.18 -12.80 -7.71
C ALA A 138 -2.45 -11.50 -8.03
N PHE A 139 -1.97 -10.80 -7.01
CA PHE A 139 -1.36 -9.48 -7.14
C PHE A 139 -0.17 -9.31 -6.19
N ARG A 140 0.56 -8.24 -6.35
CA ARG A 140 1.73 -7.94 -5.52
C ARG A 140 1.56 -6.63 -4.77
N ILE A 141 1.97 -6.62 -3.50
CA ILE A 141 2.25 -5.39 -2.76
C ILE A 141 3.66 -4.93 -3.12
N GLY A 142 3.80 -3.67 -3.52
CA GLY A 142 5.10 -3.09 -3.84
C GLY A 142 5.95 -2.73 -2.62
N ASP A 143 6.93 -1.87 -2.84
CA ASP A 143 7.68 -1.25 -1.74
C ASP A 143 6.76 -0.43 -0.85
N ALA A 144 7.12 -0.29 0.43
CA ALA A 144 6.36 0.52 1.38
C ALA A 144 6.62 2.01 1.12
N PHE A 145 5.89 2.58 0.15
CA PHE A 145 5.86 4.02 -0.10
C PHE A 145 4.85 4.66 0.86
N ILE A 146 5.34 5.54 1.75
CA ILE A 146 4.53 6.26 2.72
C ILE A 146 4.88 7.74 2.65
N ALA A 147 3.90 8.58 2.34
CA ALA A 147 4.04 10.04 2.32
C ALA A 147 3.36 10.63 3.57
N THR A 148 4.12 11.30 4.43
CA THR A 148 3.58 11.99 5.60
C THR A 148 3.57 13.49 5.35
N ALA A 149 2.36 14.07 5.28
CA ALA A 149 2.14 15.52 5.19
C ALA A 149 1.92 16.09 6.59
N ASP A 150 2.86 16.87 7.07
CA ASP A 150 2.85 17.46 8.42
C ASP A 150 2.61 18.97 8.32
N ASP A 151 1.51 19.43 8.91
CA ASP A 151 1.12 20.84 8.92
C ASP A 151 2.02 21.70 9.82
N THR A 152 2.68 21.11 10.82
CA THR A 152 3.62 21.83 11.68
C THR A 152 4.84 22.32 10.91
N THR A 153 5.30 21.51 9.95
CA THR A 153 6.48 21.80 9.14
C THR A 153 6.12 22.30 7.74
N HIS A 154 4.86 22.19 7.33
CA HIS A 154 4.38 22.42 5.97
C HIS A 154 5.18 21.62 4.93
N THR A 155 5.46 20.35 5.24
CA THR A 155 6.20 19.47 4.34
C THR A 155 5.50 18.12 4.14
N ILE A 156 5.75 17.51 2.99
CA ILE A 156 5.47 16.09 2.74
C ILE A 156 6.80 15.35 2.76
N THR A 157 6.99 14.47 3.73
CA THR A 157 8.16 13.58 3.78
C THR A 157 7.76 12.20 3.25
N VAL A 158 8.45 11.72 2.23
CA VAL A 158 8.22 10.41 1.63
C VAL A 158 9.30 9.44 2.07
N THR A 159 8.87 8.30 2.59
CA THR A 159 9.74 7.17 2.87
C THR A 159 9.42 6.00 1.93
N VAL A 160 10.47 5.27 1.55
CA VAL A 160 10.35 3.98 0.85
C VAL A 160 11.08 2.93 1.67
N ASN A 161 10.36 1.90 2.11
CA ASN A 161 10.88 0.86 3.00
C ASN A 161 11.57 1.40 4.27
N GLY A 162 11.03 2.52 4.80
CA GLY A 162 11.52 3.18 6.00
C GLY A 162 12.61 4.24 5.79
N GLU A 163 13.21 4.30 4.60
CA GLU A 163 14.25 5.30 4.28
C GLU A 163 13.62 6.55 3.66
N VAL A 164 14.00 7.74 4.14
CA VAL A 164 13.54 9.01 3.56
C VAL A 164 14.15 9.20 2.17
N VAL A 165 13.31 9.29 1.15
CA VAL A 165 13.73 9.45 -0.25
C VAL A 165 13.43 10.85 -0.80
N LYS A 166 12.46 11.57 -0.20
CA LYS A 166 12.07 12.91 -0.67
C LYS A 166 11.42 13.70 0.46
N THR A 167 11.68 14.99 0.52
CA THR A 167 10.92 15.97 1.31
C THR A 167 10.52 17.11 0.40
N MET A 168 9.23 17.46 0.40
CA MET A 168 8.63 18.46 -0.47
C MET A 168 7.94 19.52 0.36
N PRO A 169 8.20 20.83 0.16
CA PRO A 169 7.38 21.89 0.71
C PRO A 169 5.93 21.76 0.22
N THR A 170 4.96 21.92 1.12
CA THR A 170 3.54 21.85 0.79
C THR A 170 2.75 23.00 1.38
N SER A 171 1.60 23.31 0.79
CA SER A 171 0.59 24.22 1.32
C SER A 171 -0.75 23.48 1.27
N MET A 172 -1.31 23.20 2.45
CA MET A 172 -2.56 22.42 2.59
C MET A 172 -3.78 23.35 2.73
N GLY A 173 -4.89 22.80 3.21
CA GLY A 173 -6.15 23.49 3.36
C GLY A 173 -6.09 24.68 4.33
N LYS A 174 -6.48 25.88 3.84
CA LYS A 174 -6.59 27.10 4.63
C LYS A 174 -7.75 27.04 5.64
N VAL A 175 -7.85 28.03 6.53
CA VAL A 175 -8.98 28.21 7.46
C VAL A 175 -10.32 28.08 6.74
N LYS A 176 -11.24 27.30 7.28
CA LYS A 176 -12.54 26.83 6.77
C LYS A 176 -12.48 25.72 5.71
N HIS A 177 -11.31 25.36 5.23
CA HIS A 177 -11.09 24.31 4.23
C HIS A 177 -9.91 23.42 4.61
N GLU A 178 -9.66 23.27 5.91
CA GLU A 178 -8.52 22.52 6.43
C GLU A 178 -8.54 21.08 5.94
N THR A 179 -7.38 20.55 5.62
CA THR A 179 -7.23 19.14 5.25
C THR A 179 -7.43 18.27 6.49
N PRO A 180 -8.35 17.30 6.52
CA PRO A 180 -8.53 16.42 7.66
C PRO A 180 -7.30 15.56 7.97
N ASN A 181 -7.01 15.35 9.26
CA ASN A 181 -5.96 14.43 9.72
C ASN A 181 -6.40 12.99 9.53
N GLY A 182 -5.51 12.13 9.08
CA GLY A 182 -5.79 10.71 8.92
C GLY A 182 -4.98 10.05 7.83
N THR A 183 -5.32 8.81 7.54
CA THR A 183 -4.68 7.99 6.52
C THR A 183 -5.52 7.96 5.25
N TYR A 184 -4.97 8.50 4.21
CA TYR A 184 -5.44 8.44 2.83
C TYR A 184 -4.64 7.40 2.06
N ILE A 185 -5.13 7.00 0.88
CA ILE A 185 -4.32 6.23 -0.06
C ILE A 185 -4.32 6.88 -1.45
N VAL A 186 -3.28 6.64 -2.20
CA VAL A 186 -3.19 7.04 -3.60
C VAL A 186 -4.24 6.31 -4.42
N GLY A 187 -5.06 7.08 -5.13
CA GLY A 187 -6.08 6.60 -6.06
C GLY A 187 -5.70 6.87 -7.51
N GLU A 188 -6.62 7.52 -8.23
CA GLU A 188 -6.44 7.91 -9.63
C GLU A 188 -5.35 8.98 -9.79
N GLN A 189 -4.55 8.85 -10.85
CA GLN A 189 -3.49 9.77 -11.22
C GLN A 189 -3.76 10.38 -12.59
N LEU A 190 -3.82 11.70 -12.65
CA LEU A 190 -4.19 12.45 -13.85
C LEU A 190 -3.07 13.43 -14.22
N ARG A 191 -2.50 13.27 -15.42
CA ARG A 191 -1.46 14.20 -15.91
C ARG A 191 -1.97 15.64 -15.99
N LYS A 192 -3.25 15.82 -16.33
CA LYS A 192 -3.98 17.09 -16.33
C LYS A 192 -5.44 16.85 -15.97
N MET A 193 -6.01 17.76 -15.21
CA MET A 193 -7.45 17.80 -14.94
C MET A 193 -7.94 19.23 -14.71
N THR A 194 -9.23 19.45 -14.90
CA THR A 194 -9.87 20.69 -14.47
C THR A 194 -10.43 20.51 -13.07
N MET A 195 -9.98 21.31 -12.12
CA MET A 195 -10.60 21.47 -10.82
C MET A 195 -11.66 22.54 -10.90
N ASP A 196 -12.91 22.22 -10.51
CA ASP A 196 -14.08 23.07 -10.63
C ASP A 196 -14.85 23.02 -9.30
N SER A 197 -14.89 24.15 -8.59
CA SER A 197 -15.54 24.26 -7.29
C SER A 197 -17.05 24.00 -7.33
N SER A 198 -17.68 24.15 -8.49
CA SER A 198 -19.10 23.85 -8.65
C SER A 198 -19.43 22.37 -8.45
N THR A 199 -18.46 21.48 -8.60
CA THR A 199 -18.63 20.02 -8.39
C THR A 199 -18.90 19.63 -6.93
N TYR A 200 -18.56 20.51 -5.98
CA TYR A 200 -18.87 20.32 -4.56
C TYR A 200 -19.74 21.46 -3.98
N GLY A 201 -20.47 22.18 -4.86
CA GLY A 201 -21.52 23.13 -4.47
C GLY A 201 -21.09 24.58 -4.27
N VAL A 202 -19.84 24.94 -4.57
CA VAL A 202 -19.37 26.33 -4.55
C VAL A 202 -19.38 26.88 -5.98
N PRO A 203 -20.30 27.84 -6.32
CA PRO A 203 -20.33 28.42 -7.66
C PRO A 203 -18.97 29.03 -8.05
N VAL A 204 -18.58 28.91 -9.30
CA VAL A 204 -17.30 29.49 -9.81
C VAL A 204 -17.26 31.01 -9.64
N THR A 205 -18.44 31.66 -9.60
CA THR A 205 -18.59 33.12 -9.37
C THR A 205 -18.52 33.52 -7.88
N ASP A 206 -18.49 32.57 -6.96
CA ASP A 206 -18.33 32.83 -5.53
C ASP A 206 -16.89 33.35 -5.25
N PRO A 207 -16.67 34.22 -4.24
CA PRO A 207 -15.31 34.62 -3.83
C PRO A 207 -14.37 33.43 -3.52
N GLU A 208 -14.93 32.30 -3.08
CA GLU A 208 -14.18 31.04 -2.85
C GLU A 208 -14.27 30.09 -4.06
N GLY A 209 -14.95 30.49 -5.13
CA GLY A 209 -15.11 29.69 -6.34
C GLY A 209 -13.86 29.68 -7.22
N TYR A 210 -13.65 28.56 -7.89
CA TYR A 210 -12.57 28.46 -8.86
C TYR A 210 -12.90 27.46 -9.98
N LYS A 211 -12.26 27.65 -11.12
CA LYS A 211 -12.16 26.69 -12.21
C LYS A 211 -10.78 26.85 -12.85
N LEU A 212 -9.93 25.85 -12.67
CA LEU A 212 -8.54 25.91 -13.13
C LEU A 212 -8.03 24.55 -13.58
N GLU A 213 -7.13 24.56 -14.56
CA GLU A 213 -6.41 23.37 -14.97
C GLU A 213 -5.23 23.15 -14.03
N VAL A 214 -5.10 21.92 -13.53
CA VAL A 214 -3.98 21.47 -12.71
C VAL A 214 -3.24 20.33 -13.41
N GLU A 215 -1.95 20.23 -13.12
CA GLU A 215 -1.10 19.16 -13.65
C GLU A 215 -0.69 18.20 -12.53
N TYR A 216 -0.37 16.97 -12.92
CA TYR A 216 0.14 15.92 -12.02
C TYR A 216 -0.73 15.74 -10.77
N ALA A 217 -2.03 15.59 -10.99
CA ALA A 217 -3.00 15.45 -9.93
C ALA A 217 -3.13 13.98 -9.49
N THR A 218 -2.76 13.69 -8.25
CA THR A 218 -2.91 12.38 -7.61
C THR A 218 -4.03 12.46 -6.58
N ARG A 219 -5.17 11.79 -6.86
CA ARG A 219 -6.32 11.73 -5.96
C ARG A 219 -6.00 10.92 -4.72
N ILE A 220 -6.41 11.42 -3.55
CA ILE A 220 -6.23 10.71 -2.27
C ILE A 220 -7.54 10.58 -1.47
N SER A 221 -8.65 11.21 -1.91
CA SER A 221 -9.94 11.10 -1.22
C SER A 221 -11.13 11.04 -2.17
N ASN A 222 -12.25 10.53 -1.67
CA ASN A 222 -13.54 10.56 -2.37
C ASN A 222 -14.09 11.99 -2.48
N SER A 223 -13.89 12.81 -1.46
CA SER A 223 -14.31 14.22 -1.41
C SER A 223 -13.54 15.13 -2.38
N GLY A 224 -12.45 14.64 -3.00
CA GLY A 224 -11.72 15.38 -4.02
C GLY A 224 -10.46 16.09 -3.50
N ILE A 225 -9.79 15.55 -2.49
CA ILE A 225 -8.46 15.98 -2.07
C ILE A 225 -7.41 15.31 -2.96
N PHE A 226 -6.44 16.11 -3.42
CA PHE A 226 -5.34 15.68 -4.30
C PHE A 226 -4.00 16.18 -3.77
N VAL A 227 -2.94 15.47 -4.13
CA VAL A 227 -1.58 16.03 -4.24
C VAL A 227 -1.42 16.50 -5.68
N HIS A 228 -1.12 17.79 -5.92
CA HIS A 228 -1.06 18.31 -7.28
C HIS A 228 -0.12 19.51 -7.44
N ALA A 229 0.27 19.80 -8.67
CA ALA A 229 1.03 21.00 -9.03
C ALA A 229 0.21 22.26 -8.75
N ALA A 230 0.80 23.20 -8.01
CA ALA A 230 0.20 24.49 -7.70
C ALA A 230 1.23 25.64 -7.83
N PRO A 231 1.66 25.97 -9.06
CA PRO A 231 2.68 27.00 -9.30
C PRO A 231 2.27 28.40 -8.84
N TRP A 232 0.97 28.64 -8.63
CA TRP A 232 0.43 29.91 -8.10
C TRP A 232 0.60 30.06 -6.58
N SER A 233 0.93 29.00 -5.85
CA SER A 233 1.07 29.00 -4.39
C SER A 233 2.47 28.65 -3.89
N VAL A 234 3.49 28.74 -4.73
CA VAL A 234 4.88 28.40 -4.37
C VAL A 234 5.39 29.20 -3.18
N ALA A 235 4.95 30.47 -3.04
CA ALA A 235 5.33 31.31 -1.91
C ALA A 235 4.72 30.84 -0.56
N GLN A 236 3.64 30.09 -0.59
CA GLN A 236 2.98 29.52 0.60
C GLN A 236 3.52 28.12 0.94
N GLN A 237 3.99 27.36 -0.06
CA GLN A 237 4.53 26.02 0.15
C GLN A 237 5.72 26.05 1.11
N GLY A 238 5.66 25.27 2.17
CA GLY A 238 6.65 25.26 3.26
C GLY A 238 6.47 26.38 4.30
N VAL A 239 5.42 27.23 4.18
CA VAL A 239 5.26 28.42 5.02
C VAL A 239 3.84 28.52 5.62
N SER A 240 2.79 28.28 4.80
CA SER A 240 1.41 28.49 5.23
C SER A 240 0.41 27.75 4.34
N ASN A 241 -0.82 27.61 4.81
CA ASN A 241 -1.91 26.94 4.12
C ASN A 241 -2.74 27.89 3.26
N ALA A 242 -2.99 27.54 1.98
CA ALA A 242 -3.69 28.40 1.03
C ALA A 242 -4.70 27.65 0.14
N SER A 243 -4.79 26.32 0.22
CA SER A 243 -5.68 25.51 -0.62
C SER A 243 -7.10 25.39 -0.05
N HIS A 244 -7.96 24.68 -0.77
CA HIS A 244 -9.30 24.28 -0.30
C HIS A 244 -9.32 22.79 0.16
N GLY A 245 -8.21 22.32 0.72
CA GLY A 245 -8.07 20.98 1.25
C GLY A 245 -7.00 20.12 0.53
N CYS A 246 -6.64 20.44 -0.70
CA CYS A 246 -5.60 19.75 -1.45
C CYS A 246 -4.20 20.02 -0.86
N LEU A 247 -3.27 19.11 -1.16
CA LEU A 247 -1.84 19.24 -0.84
C LEU A 247 -1.15 19.86 -2.07
N ASN A 248 -0.97 21.18 -2.02
CA ASN A 248 -0.32 21.96 -3.06
C ASN A 248 1.19 21.80 -2.96
N VAL A 249 1.83 21.39 -4.04
CA VAL A 249 3.29 21.28 -4.15
C VAL A 249 3.79 21.94 -5.43
N SER A 250 5.12 22.06 -5.60
CA SER A 250 5.70 22.55 -6.86
C SER A 250 5.35 21.62 -8.02
N THR A 251 5.43 22.12 -9.27
CA THR A 251 5.19 21.29 -10.46
C THR A 251 6.16 20.12 -10.54
N GLU A 252 7.41 20.33 -10.16
CA GLU A 252 8.44 19.31 -10.12
C GLU A 252 8.12 18.23 -9.07
N ASP A 253 7.73 18.64 -7.87
CA ASP A 253 7.38 17.72 -6.77
C ASP A 253 6.09 16.94 -7.05
N ALA A 254 5.07 17.58 -7.65
CA ALA A 254 3.84 16.90 -8.06
C ALA A 254 4.11 15.83 -9.12
N ARG A 255 4.97 16.15 -10.09
CA ARG A 255 5.42 15.21 -11.10
C ARG A 255 6.16 14.04 -10.47
N TRP A 256 7.15 14.33 -9.61
CA TRP A 256 7.90 13.30 -8.90
C TRP A 256 6.99 12.40 -8.09
N PHE A 257 6.04 12.99 -7.34
CA PHE A 257 5.08 12.21 -6.53
C PHE A 257 4.24 11.28 -7.40
N MET A 258 3.68 11.78 -8.48
CA MET A 258 2.87 10.99 -9.42
C MET A 258 3.68 9.86 -10.10
N GLU A 259 4.93 10.12 -10.48
CA GLU A 259 5.78 9.14 -11.16
C GLU A 259 6.33 8.06 -10.22
N ASN A 260 6.43 8.32 -8.91
CA ASN A 260 7.01 7.40 -7.92
C ASN A 260 5.97 6.72 -7.03
N SER A 261 4.74 7.23 -6.96
CA SER A 261 3.66 6.60 -6.20
C SER A 261 2.77 5.74 -7.10
N ARG A 262 2.04 4.81 -6.47
CA ARG A 262 1.08 3.93 -7.13
C ARG A 262 -0.21 3.85 -6.34
N ARG A 263 -1.27 3.37 -6.97
CA ARG A 263 -2.55 3.11 -6.33
C ARG A 263 -2.38 2.27 -5.07
N GLY A 264 -2.93 2.73 -3.94
CA GLY A 264 -2.83 2.06 -2.66
C GLY A 264 -1.62 2.40 -1.81
N ASP A 265 -0.71 3.28 -2.28
CA ASP A 265 0.33 3.84 -1.41
C ASP A 265 -0.28 4.76 -0.35
N ALA A 266 0.33 4.82 0.83
CA ALA A 266 -0.18 5.58 1.94
C ALA A 266 0.17 7.07 1.85
N VAL A 267 -0.82 7.93 2.16
CA VAL A 267 -0.62 9.36 2.41
C VAL A 267 -1.21 9.68 3.77
N ILE A 268 -0.37 10.06 4.72
CA ILE A 268 -0.75 10.33 6.11
C ILE A 268 -0.71 11.84 6.33
N VAL A 269 -1.84 12.44 6.72
CA VAL A 269 -1.92 13.87 7.06
C VAL A 269 -1.98 14.00 8.57
N VAL A 270 -1.13 14.84 9.13
CA VAL A 270 -1.01 15.06 10.57
C VAL A 270 -0.93 16.55 10.93
N ASN A 271 -1.30 16.85 12.16
CA ASN A 271 -1.11 18.16 12.81
C ASN A 271 -1.89 19.33 12.17
N THR A 272 -2.90 19.04 11.33
CA THR A 272 -3.80 20.08 10.82
C THR A 272 -4.92 20.40 11.80
N ASN A 273 -5.60 21.53 11.59
CA ASN A 273 -6.83 21.88 12.33
C ASN A 273 -8.11 21.28 11.70
N GLY A 274 -8.00 20.45 10.66
CA GLY A 274 -9.13 19.93 9.88
C GLY A 274 -9.91 18.78 10.55
N GLY A 275 -9.66 18.50 11.84
CA GLY A 275 -10.30 17.38 12.53
C GLY A 275 -9.82 16.01 12.00
N THR A 276 -10.65 14.99 12.17
CA THR A 276 -10.33 13.61 11.74
C THR A 276 -11.01 13.32 10.41
N LEU A 277 -10.27 12.68 9.51
CA LEU A 277 -10.79 12.19 8.23
C LEU A 277 -11.91 11.18 8.44
N SER A 278 -13.00 11.32 7.68
CA SER A 278 -14.08 10.32 7.68
C SER A 278 -13.55 8.95 7.22
N ALA A 279 -13.94 7.89 7.92
CA ALA A 279 -13.53 6.52 7.61
C ALA A 279 -13.78 6.10 6.15
N SER A 280 -14.79 6.69 5.49
CA SER A 280 -15.15 6.36 4.11
C SER A 280 -14.50 7.28 3.07
N ASP A 281 -13.76 8.33 3.45
CA ASP A 281 -13.28 9.34 2.51
C ASP A 281 -11.87 9.07 1.97
N GLY A 282 -10.96 8.56 2.77
CA GLY A 282 -9.54 8.40 2.41
C GLY A 282 -9.22 7.28 1.42
N LEU A 283 -10.19 6.72 0.70
CA LEU A 283 -10.12 5.63 -0.28
C LEU A 283 -9.71 4.26 0.30
N GLY A 284 -9.03 4.21 1.43
CA GLY A 284 -8.48 3.00 2.04
C GLY A 284 -9.17 2.52 3.32
N ASP A 285 -10.12 3.28 3.84
CA ASP A 285 -10.88 3.00 5.08
C ASP A 285 -9.99 2.75 6.31
N TRP A 286 -8.92 3.54 6.45
CA TRP A 286 -7.93 3.40 7.53
C TRP A 286 -8.22 4.26 8.78
N ASN A 287 -9.31 5.03 8.80
CA ASN A 287 -9.63 5.98 9.86
C ASN A 287 -10.78 5.49 10.75
#